data_1f9d02b0f00d1951d9a454eb6ad8029d
#
_entry.id   1f9d02b0f00d1951d9a454eb6ad8029d
#
_cell.length_a   1.000
_cell.length_b   1.000
_cell.length_c   1.000
_cell.angle_alpha   90.00
_cell.angle_beta   90.00
_cell.angle_gamma   90.00
#
_symmetry.space_group_name_H-M   'P 1'
#
loop_
_entity.id
_entity.type
_entity.pdbx_description
1 polymer ?
#
loop_
_entity_poly.entity_id
_entity_poly.type
_entity_poly.pdbx_seq_one_letter_code
_entity_poly.pdbx_strand_id
1 'polypeptide(L)'
;MPRLRQVSKADAEAPIVTVMYEHLFEGRDPVAEPGTATGSPGDWWTVFALVPDVLEHAVQGFGLYQSPKRLLDPVLRELAQTRAGWAAASQFVFSQHCKSLRALGVDEVLIESVPHWPSATCFDEVQRLVLAYTDCLVFDRGRVPDGLFDALRERLSDEEILELTYITALYLQHAVMSRALRTEFDDRPEPVIEVVVEGQDQSRDVGRDIALPGR
;
A
#
# COMPACT_ATOMS: atom_id res chain seq x y z
N MET A 1 -11.67 15.86 1.89
CA MET A 1 -12.77 15.02 2.43
C MET A 1 -13.15 13.99 1.41
N PRO A 2 -13.47 12.75 1.81
CA PRO A 2 -13.94 11.69 0.93
C PRO A 2 -15.18 12.09 0.11
N ARG A 3 -15.36 11.48 -1.05
CA ARG A 3 -16.56 11.66 -1.88
C ARG A 3 -17.79 10.89 -1.36
N LEU A 4 -17.55 9.86 -0.57
CA LEU A 4 -18.60 9.06 0.05
C LEU A 4 -18.74 9.42 1.53
N ARG A 5 -19.90 9.12 2.10
CA ARG A 5 -20.09 9.28 3.54
C ARG A 5 -19.15 8.37 4.31
N GLN A 6 -18.80 8.76 5.49
CA GLN A 6 -18.00 7.98 6.42
C GLN A 6 -18.92 7.31 7.45
N VAL A 7 -18.55 6.12 7.90
CA VAL A 7 -19.28 5.41 8.97
C VAL A 7 -18.67 5.81 10.30
N SER A 8 -19.46 6.36 11.20
CA SER A 8 -19.03 6.68 12.57
C SER A 8 -18.91 5.43 13.43
N LYS A 9 -18.26 5.54 14.59
CA LYS A 9 -18.21 4.44 15.56
C LYS A 9 -19.62 4.02 16.02
N ALA A 10 -20.53 4.96 16.17
CA ALA A 10 -21.90 4.69 16.59
C ALA A 10 -22.72 3.91 15.53
N ASP A 11 -22.38 4.08 14.24
CA ASP A 11 -23.05 3.42 13.12
C ASP A 11 -22.34 2.12 12.69
N ALA A 12 -21.24 1.73 13.36
CA ALA A 12 -20.44 0.56 13.04
C ALA A 12 -21.04 -0.71 13.65
N GLU A 13 -22.00 -1.34 12.97
CA GLU A 13 -22.70 -2.54 13.46
C GLU A 13 -21.96 -3.85 13.13
N ALA A 14 -21.26 -3.90 12.00
CA ALA A 14 -20.61 -5.12 11.53
C ALA A 14 -19.35 -5.45 12.36
N PRO A 15 -19.15 -6.72 12.77
CA PRO A 15 -18.01 -7.12 13.61
C PRO A 15 -16.64 -6.73 13.04
N ILE A 16 -16.45 -6.89 11.74
CA ILE A 16 -15.17 -6.53 11.09
C ILE A 16 -14.89 -5.02 11.22
N VAL A 17 -15.90 -4.17 11.09
CA VAL A 17 -15.76 -2.72 11.22
C VAL A 17 -15.39 -2.36 12.65
N THR A 18 -16.10 -2.93 13.63
CA THR A 18 -15.84 -2.69 15.06
C THR A 18 -14.44 -3.11 15.45
N VAL A 19 -13.99 -4.30 15.04
CA VAL A 19 -12.65 -4.80 15.33
C VAL A 19 -11.58 -3.89 14.71
N MET A 20 -11.76 -3.47 13.45
CA MET A 20 -10.81 -2.57 12.80
C MET A 20 -10.76 -1.20 13.47
N TYR A 21 -11.91 -0.65 13.90
CA TYR A 21 -11.94 0.64 14.58
C TYR A 21 -11.27 0.59 15.96
N GLU A 22 -11.50 -0.45 16.73
CA GLU A 22 -10.79 -0.61 18.02
C GLU A 22 -9.27 -0.70 17.82
N HIS A 23 -8.83 -1.44 16.80
CA HIS A 23 -7.41 -1.61 16.52
C HIS A 23 -6.73 -0.32 16.00
N LEU A 24 -7.38 0.40 15.09
CA LEU A 24 -6.77 1.52 14.37
C LEU A 24 -6.95 2.87 15.06
N PHE A 25 -8.04 3.03 15.81
CA PHE A 25 -8.44 4.31 16.41
C PHE A 25 -8.50 4.26 17.94
N GLU A 26 -8.10 3.15 18.56
CA GLU A 26 -7.98 3.01 20.01
C GLU A 26 -9.27 3.39 20.78
N GLY A 27 -10.42 2.99 20.26
CA GLY A 27 -11.72 3.26 20.85
C GLY A 27 -12.31 4.64 20.56
N ARG A 28 -11.59 5.54 19.88
CA ARG A 28 -12.11 6.85 19.41
C ARG A 28 -13.13 6.68 18.29
N ASP A 29 -13.97 7.68 18.07
CA ASP A 29 -14.78 7.77 16.87
C ASP A 29 -13.92 8.29 15.70
N PRO A 30 -13.67 7.48 14.65
CA PRO A 30 -12.75 7.87 13.59
C PRO A 30 -13.24 9.05 12.74
N VAL A 31 -14.53 9.36 12.78
CA VAL A 31 -15.10 10.50 12.03
C VAL A 31 -14.98 11.79 12.84
N ALA A 32 -15.23 11.72 14.13
CA ALA A 32 -15.14 12.90 15.03
C ALA A 32 -13.68 13.21 15.39
N GLU A 33 -12.86 12.17 15.57
CA GLU A 33 -11.46 12.26 15.99
C GLU A 33 -10.56 11.45 15.02
N PRO A 34 -10.36 11.94 13.78
CA PRO A 34 -9.57 11.21 12.77
C PRO A 34 -8.10 11.10 13.17
N GLY A 35 -7.45 10.09 12.64
CA GLY A 35 -6.02 9.85 12.81
C GLY A 35 -5.71 8.43 13.27
N THR A 36 -4.91 7.73 12.48
CA THR A 36 -4.37 6.40 12.78
C THR A 36 -2.95 6.51 13.31
N ALA A 37 -2.45 5.45 13.94
CA ALA A 37 -1.06 5.36 14.39
C ALA A 37 -0.03 5.47 13.24
N THR A 38 -0.46 5.27 11.99
CA THR A 38 0.40 5.37 10.81
C THR A 38 0.43 6.75 10.17
N GLY A 39 -0.23 7.73 10.77
CA GLY A 39 -0.19 9.12 10.32
C GLY A 39 -1.17 9.46 9.21
N SER A 40 -2.13 8.59 8.91
CA SER A 40 -3.24 8.91 8.01
C SER A 40 -4.49 9.33 8.79
N PRO A 41 -5.41 10.11 8.18
CA PRO A 41 -6.70 10.43 8.80
C PRO A 41 -7.55 9.19 9.09
N GLY A 42 -7.41 8.15 8.29
CA GLY A 42 -8.22 6.93 8.39
C GLY A 42 -9.48 6.94 7.53
N ASP A 43 -9.61 7.88 6.60
CA ASP A 43 -10.77 8.03 5.71
C ASP A 43 -11.02 6.78 4.86
N TRP A 44 -9.97 6.06 4.48
CA TRP A 44 -10.08 4.80 3.78
C TRP A 44 -10.94 3.79 4.56
N TRP A 45 -10.64 3.63 5.85
CA TRP A 45 -11.32 2.68 6.73
C TRP A 45 -12.79 3.03 6.95
N THR A 46 -13.06 4.31 7.19
CA THR A 46 -14.42 4.79 7.45
C THR A 46 -15.32 4.78 6.22
N VAL A 47 -14.74 4.91 5.02
CA VAL A 47 -15.46 4.77 3.75
C VAL A 47 -15.69 3.31 3.40
N PHE A 48 -14.70 2.43 3.57
CA PHE A 48 -14.85 1.00 3.29
C PHE A 48 -15.83 0.31 4.27
N ALA A 49 -16.00 0.85 5.46
CA ALA A 49 -17.01 0.39 6.43
C ALA A 49 -18.46 0.50 5.93
N LEU A 50 -18.72 1.25 4.85
CA LEU A 50 -20.03 1.30 4.19
C LEU A 50 -20.48 -0.07 3.66
N VAL A 51 -19.53 -0.92 3.29
CA VAL A 51 -19.78 -2.25 2.72
C VAL A 51 -18.85 -3.25 3.44
N PRO A 52 -19.29 -3.82 4.57
CA PRO A 52 -18.44 -4.60 5.46
C PRO A 52 -17.73 -5.81 4.82
N ASP A 53 -18.35 -6.48 3.86
CA ASP A 53 -17.75 -7.60 3.12
C ASP A 53 -16.63 -7.13 2.16
N VAL A 54 -16.75 -5.93 1.58
CA VAL A 54 -15.67 -5.30 0.81
C VAL A 54 -14.50 -4.92 1.72
N LEU A 55 -14.79 -4.38 2.90
CA LEU A 55 -13.76 -4.11 3.91
C LEU A 55 -13.05 -5.39 4.34
N GLU A 56 -13.82 -6.45 4.64
CA GLU A 56 -13.26 -7.74 5.04
C GLU A 56 -12.34 -8.33 3.97
N HIS A 57 -12.76 -8.30 2.70
CA HIS A 57 -11.95 -8.77 1.59
C HIS A 57 -10.64 -7.96 1.46
N ALA A 58 -10.70 -6.64 1.61
CA ALA A 58 -9.52 -5.79 1.55
C ALA A 58 -8.54 -6.09 2.72
N VAL A 59 -9.07 -6.27 3.93
CA VAL A 59 -8.28 -6.67 5.12
C VAL A 59 -7.63 -8.04 4.93
N GLN A 60 -8.34 -9.00 4.31
CA GLN A 60 -7.74 -10.30 3.96
C GLN A 60 -6.60 -10.15 2.93
N GLY A 61 -6.71 -9.20 2.01
CA GLY A 61 -5.63 -8.86 1.07
C GLY A 61 -4.37 -8.35 1.79
N PHE A 62 -4.52 -7.51 2.80
CA PHE A 62 -3.38 -7.08 3.65
C PHE A 62 -2.76 -8.27 4.40
N GLY A 63 -3.59 -9.13 4.99
CA GLY A 63 -3.12 -10.35 5.64
C GLY A 63 -2.40 -11.32 4.71
N LEU A 64 -2.78 -11.34 3.42
CA LEU A 64 -2.11 -12.17 2.41
C LEU A 64 -0.68 -11.65 2.15
N TYR A 65 -0.52 -10.37 1.84
CA TYR A 65 0.80 -9.86 1.45
C TYR A 65 1.80 -9.87 2.60
N GLN A 66 1.33 -9.77 3.84
CA GLN A 66 2.16 -9.81 5.05
C GLN A 66 2.42 -11.23 5.59
N SER A 67 1.75 -12.21 5.02
CA SER A 67 1.89 -13.58 5.48
C SER A 67 3.35 -14.04 5.43
N PRO A 68 3.86 -14.71 6.48
CA PRO A 68 5.20 -15.31 6.47
C PRO A 68 5.36 -16.43 5.44
N LYS A 69 4.29 -16.80 4.74
CA LYS A 69 4.32 -17.77 3.65
C LYS A 69 4.73 -17.16 2.30
N ARG A 70 4.93 -15.83 2.24
CA ARG A 70 5.40 -15.19 1.01
C ARG A 70 6.82 -15.61 0.70
N LEU A 71 7.06 -15.92 -0.57
CA LEU A 71 8.37 -16.34 -1.08
C LEU A 71 9.15 -15.12 -1.58
N LEU A 72 8.45 -14.15 -2.15
CA LEU A 72 9.05 -12.92 -2.65
C LEU A 72 9.73 -12.16 -1.51
N ASP A 73 10.98 -11.76 -1.76
CA ASP A 73 11.75 -10.92 -0.84
C ASP A 73 10.93 -9.68 -0.41
N PRO A 74 10.84 -9.37 0.90
CA PRO A 74 10.01 -8.29 1.39
C PRO A 74 10.45 -6.90 0.88
N VAL A 75 11.73 -6.68 0.61
CA VAL A 75 12.22 -5.40 0.06
C VAL A 75 11.76 -5.26 -1.39
N LEU A 76 11.88 -6.31 -2.21
CA LEU A 76 11.41 -6.30 -3.60
C LEU A 76 9.90 -6.08 -3.67
N ARG A 77 9.15 -6.71 -2.77
CA ARG A 77 7.71 -6.52 -2.64
C ARG A 77 7.36 -5.07 -2.34
N GLU A 78 7.99 -4.48 -1.32
CA GLU A 78 7.72 -3.09 -0.92
C GLU A 78 8.18 -2.08 -1.97
N LEU A 79 9.29 -2.33 -2.69
CA LEU A 79 9.71 -1.51 -3.82
C LEU A 79 8.65 -1.46 -4.93
N ALA A 80 8.07 -2.62 -5.28
CA ALA A 80 7.02 -2.68 -6.28
C ALA A 80 5.77 -1.91 -5.83
N GLN A 81 5.35 -2.05 -4.57
CA GLN A 81 4.20 -1.35 -4.02
C GLN A 81 4.43 0.16 -3.94
N THR A 82 5.61 0.59 -3.50
CA THR A 82 6.02 2.01 -3.48
C THR A 82 5.98 2.59 -4.89
N ARG A 83 6.57 1.87 -5.86
CA ARG A 83 6.58 2.32 -7.27
C ARG A 83 5.17 2.36 -7.85
N ALA A 84 4.33 1.35 -7.59
CA ALA A 84 2.95 1.34 -8.04
C ALA A 84 2.15 2.52 -7.48
N GLY A 85 2.33 2.85 -6.20
CA GLY A 85 1.71 4.02 -5.58
C GLY A 85 2.11 5.32 -6.26
N TRP A 86 3.41 5.51 -6.50
CA TRP A 86 3.90 6.69 -7.21
C TRP A 86 3.39 6.75 -8.66
N ALA A 87 3.53 5.66 -9.41
CA ALA A 87 3.13 5.57 -10.81
C ALA A 87 1.63 5.79 -11.02
N ALA A 88 0.80 5.32 -10.08
CA ALA A 88 -0.64 5.57 -10.06
C ALA A 88 -1.02 6.96 -9.50
N ALA A 89 -0.03 7.80 -9.14
CA ALA A 89 -0.21 9.09 -8.48
C ALA A 89 -1.07 9.00 -7.20
N SER A 90 -0.95 7.92 -6.43
CA SER A 90 -1.57 7.77 -5.12
C SER A 90 -0.58 8.14 -4.02
N GLN A 91 -0.78 9.33 -3.44
CA GLN A 91 0.05 9.80 -2.33
C GLN A 91 -0.10 8.89 -1.11
N PHE A 92 -1.29 8.40 -0.86
CA PHE A 92 -1.56 7.49 0.26
C PHE A 92 -0.77 6.19 0.12
N VAL A 93 -0.92 5.46 -1.00
CA VAL A 93 -0.19 4.20 -1.20
C VAL A 93 1.31 4.42 -1.19
N PHE A 94 1.81 5.43 -1.89
CA PHE A 94 3.23 5.76 -1.92
C PHE A 94 3.79 5.99 -0.50
N SER A 95 3.15 6.87 0.28
CA SER A 95 3.58 7.22 1.62
C SER A 95 3.59 6.02 2.57
N GLN A 96 2.56 5.16 2.52
CA GLN A 96 2.51 3.98 3.39
C GLN A 96 3.64 2.98 3.08
N HIS A 97 3.97 2.77 1.81
CA HIS A 97 5.02 1.83 1.42
C HIS A 97 6.44 2.40 1.57
N CYS A 98 6.64 3.72 1.51
CA CYS A 98 7.88 4.34 1.98
C CYS A 98 8.15 4.02 3.46
N LYS A 99 7.11 4.05 4.31
CA LYS A 99 7.23 3.67 5.73
C LYS A 99 7.57 2.19 5.88
N SER A 100 6.96 1.32 5.08
CA SER A 100 7.27 -0.11 5.07
C SER A 100 8.73 -0.38 4.70
N LEU A 101 9.27 0.30 3.69
CA LEU A 101 10.68 0.20 3.31
C LEU A 101 11.61 0.63 4.45
N ARG A 102 11.30 1.74 5.14
CA ARG A 102 12.05 2.17 6.33
C ARG A 102 12.01 1.14 7.45
N ALA A 103 10.84 0.55 7.69
CA ALA A 103 10.67 -0.50 8.70
C ALA A 103 11.48 -1.78 8.36
N LEU A 104 11.79 -2.01 7.09
CA LEU A 104 12.69 -3.07 6.62
C LEU A 104 14.17 -2.66 6.69
N GLY A 105 14.50 -1.42 7.08
CA GLY A 105 15.86 -0.92 7.17
C GLY A 105 16.48 -0.53 5.82
N VAL A 106 15.65 -0.25 4.82
CA VAL A 106 16.12 0.20 3.51
C VAL A 106 16.65 1.63 3.61
N ASP A 107 17.76 1.89 2.93
CA ASP A 107 18.41 3.20 2.92
C ASP A 107 17.49 4.28 2.31
N GLU A 108 17.47 5.46 2.91
CA GLU A 108 16.62 6.57 2.48
C GLU A 108 16.93 7.02 1.04
N VAL A 109 18.21 6.98 0.63
CA VAL A 109 18.62 7.29 -0.76
C VAL A 109 17.90 6.39 -1.77
N LEU A 110 17.72 5.11 -1.42
CA LEU A 110 17.01 4.17 -2.29
C LEU A 110 15.50 4.49 -2.33
N ILE A 111 14.90 4.78 -1.17
CA ILE A 111 13.47 5.12 -1.06
C ILE A 111 13.17 6.38 -1.87
N GLU A 112 13.94 7.45 -1.67
CA GLU A 112 13.81 8.72 -2.40
C GLU A 112 14.03 8.58 -3.91
N SER A 113 14.80 7.56 -4.32
CA SER A 113 15.09 7.30 -5.73
C SER A 113 14.00 6.54 -6.47
N VAL A 114 13.04 5.91 -5.79
CA VAL A 114 11.95 5.15 -6.42
C VAL A 114 11.19 5.95 -7.48
N PRO A 115 10.84 7.25 -7.28
CA PRO A 115 10.16 8.06 -8.29
C PRO A 115 10.91 8.18 -9.62
N HIS A 116 12.24 8.24 -9.57
CA HIS A 116 13.10 8.46 -10.73
C HIS A 116 14.12 7.33 -10.95
N TRP A 117 13.74 6.13 -10.57
CA TRP A 117 14.56 4.92 -10.57
C TRP A 117 15.34 4.67 -11.88
N PRO A 118 14.84 5.01 -13.10
CA PRO A 118 15.58 4.72 -14.32
C PRO A 118 16.93 5.44 -14.42
N SER A 119 17.03 6.63 -13.81
CA SER A 119 18.26 7.45 -13.79
C SER A 119 19.07 7.29 -12.49
N ALA A 120 18.53 6.61 -11.48
CA ALA A 120 19.22 6.37 -10.22
C ALA A 120 20.24 5.21 -10.34
N THR A 121 21.32 5.28 -9.57
CA THR A 121 22.41 4.28 -9.57
C THR A 121 22.44 3.40 -8.32
N CYS A 122 21.53 3.63 -7.37
CA CYS A 122 21.51 2.93 -6.09
C CYS A 122 20.80 1.55 -6.14
N PHE A 123 20.06 1.26 -7.20
CA PHE A 123 19.33 0.00 -7.36
C PHE A 123 20.21 -1.08 -7.99
N ASP A 124 20.18 -2.28 -7.42
CA ASP A 124 20.76 -3.47 -8.04
C ASP A 124 19.94 -3.95 -9.25
N GLU A 125 20.43 -4.99 -9.93
CA GLU A 125 19.82 -5.53 -11.14
C GLU A 125 18.39 -6.05 -10.88
N VAL A 126 18.17 -6.80 -9.80
CA VAL A 126 16.87 -7.41 -9.50
C VAL A 126 15.86 -6.32 -9.12
N GLN A 127 16.27 -5.35 -8.30
CA GLN A 127 15.45 -4.21 -7.95
C GLN A 127 15.02 -3.42 -9.20
N ARG A 128 15.93 -3.21 -10.15
CA ARG A 128 15.62 -2.53 -11.42
C ARG A 128 14.63 -3.32 -12.27
N LEU A 129 14.75 -4.65 -12.34
CA LEU A 129 13.80 -5.51 -13.05
C LEU A 129 12.41 -5.44 -12.43
N VAL A 130 12.31 -5.48 -11.10
CA VAL A 130 11.05 -5.34 -10.35
C VAL A 130 10.40 -3.98 -10.60
N LEU A 131 11.17 -2.89 -10.58
CA LEU A 131 10.68 -1.54 -10.85
C LEU A 131 10.20 -1.38 -12.30
N ALA A 132 10.96 -1.91 -13.28
CA ALA A 132 10.56 -1.91 -14.69
C ALA A 132 9.29 -2.74 -14.92
N TYR A 133 9.20 -3.90 -14.30
CA TYR A 133 8.01 -4.75 -14.35
C TYR A 133 6.79 -4.04 -13.75
N THR A 134 6.97 -3.37 -12.61
CA THR A 134 5.92 -2.55 -11.99
C THR A 134 5.43 -1.45 -12.91
N ASP A 135 6.33 -0.75 -13.60
CA ASP A 135 5.96 0.26 -14.59
C ASP A 135 5.11 -0.32 -15.73
N CYS A 136 5.45 -1.51 -16.23
CA CYS A 136 4.61 -2.20 -17.22
C CYS A 136 3.23 -2.56 -16.67
N LEU A 137 3.11 -2.96 -15.40
CA LEU A 137 1.82 -3.25 -14.79
C LEU A 137 0.94 -2.00 -14.70
N VAL A 138 1.52 -0.84 -14.33
CA VAL A 138 0.78 0.39 -14.06
C VAL A 138 0.56 1.21 -15.34
N PHE A 139 1.62 1.58 -16.04
CA PHE A 139 1.54 2.47 -17.20
C PHE A 139 1.07 1.76 -18.46
N ASP A 140 1.53 0.51 -18.67
CA ASP A 140 1.22 -0.27 -19.87
C ASP A 140 0.08 -1.28 -19.67
N ARG A 141 -0.57 -1.24 -18.50
CA ARG A 141 -1.71 -2.11 -18.17
C ARG A 141 -1.39 -3.60 -18.31
N GLY A 142 -0.22 -4.00 -17.83
CA GLY A 142 0.23 -5.38 -17.84
C GLY A 142 0.83 -5.85 -19.15
N ARG A 143 1.12 -4.96 -20.10
CA ARG A 143 1.86 -5.32 -21.32
C ARG A 143 3.34 -5.37 -21.01
N VAL A 144 3.84 -6.54 -20.71
CA VAL A 144 5.25 -6.77 -20.37
C VAL A 144 5.97 -7.30 -21.61
N PRO A 145 7.09 -6.67 -22.05
CA PRO A 145 7.92 -7.22 -23.10
C PRO A 145 8.53 -8.57 -22.72
N ASP A 146 8.56 -9.53 -23.64
CA ASP A 146 9.08 -10.88 -23.38
C ASP A 146 10.50 -10.83 -22.81
N GLY A 147 11.39 -9.99 -23.36
CA GLY A 147 12.76 -9.87 -22.84
C GLY A 147 12.87 -9.37 -21.39
N LEU A 148 11.94 -8.52 -20.92
CA LEU A 148 11.87 -8.13 -19.51
C LEU A 148 11.38 -9.29 -18.65
N PHE A 149 10.36 -10.01 -19.13
CA PHE A 149 9.81 -11.16 -18.40
C PHE A 149 10.81 -12.29 -18.30
N ASP A 150 11.55 -12.58 -19.38
CA ASP A 150 12.62 -13.58 -19.38
C ASP A 150 13.74 -13.21 -18.39
N ALA A 151 14.15 -11.94 -18.35
CA ALA A 151 15.15 -11.47 -17.39
C ALA A 151 14.66 -11.59 -15.92
N LEU A 152 13.37 -11.36 -15.67
CA LEU A 152 12.77 -11.64 -14.34
C LEU A 152 12.87 -13.12 -13.97
N ARG A 153 12.54 -14.02 -14.90
CA ARG A 153 12.58 -15.47 -14.67
C ARG A 153 13.99 -16.03 -14.43
N GLU A 154 15.01 -15.32 -14.86
CA GLU A 154 16.39 -15.66 -14.52
C GLU A 154 16.74 -15.36 -13.05
N ARG A 155 15.98 -14.52 -12.37
CA ARG A 155 16.24 -14.01 -11.02
C ARG A 155 15.20 -14.43 -9.97
N LEU A 156 13.95 -14.62 -10.38
CA LEU A 156 12.82 -14.96 -9.52
C LEU A 156 12.15 -16.23 -10.03
N SER A 157 11.65 -17.05 -9.10
CA SER A 157 10.81 -18.20 -9.42
C SER A 157 9.45 -17.78 -9.99
N ASP A 158 8.75 -18.70 -10.63
CA ASP A 158 7.40 -18.46 -11.14
C ASP A 158 6.43 -18.08 -9.99
N GLU A 159 6.62 -18.64 -8.80
CA GLU A 159 5.86 -18.33 -7.60
C GLU A 159 6.12 -16.89 -7.10
N GLU A 160 7.38 -16.48 -7.05
CA GLU A 160 7.73 -15.10 -6.66
C GLU A 160 7.22 -14.07 -7.66
N ILE A 161 7.29 -14.37 -8.97
CA ILE A 161 6.72 -13.50 -10.01
C ILE A 161 5.19 -13.42 -9.88
N LEU A 162 4.52 -14.53 -9.57
CA LEU A 162 3.08 -14.54 -9.31
C LEU A 162 2.72 -13.68 -8.10
N GLU A 163 3.47 -13.80 -6.99
CA GLU A 163 3.27 -12.98 -5.81
C GLU A 163 3.51 -11.49 -6.11
N LEU A 164 4.61 -11.17 -6.80
CA LEU A 164 4.93 -9.80 -7.24
C LEU A 164 3.79 -9.21 -8.07
N THR A 165 3.30 -9.95 -9.06
CA THR A 165 2.22 -9.51 -9.95
C THR A 165 0.94 -9.25 -9.18
N TYR A 166 0.52 -10.23 -8.37
CA TYR A 166 -0.75 -10.16 -7.63
C TYR A 166 -0.75 -9.02 -6.61
N ILE A 167 0.32 -8.92 -5.81
CA ILE A 167 0.41 -7.93 -4.75
C ILE A 167 0.53 -6.52 -5.33
N THR A 168 1.33 -6.34 -6.40
CA THR A 168 1.44 -5.04 -7.10
C THR A 168 0.09 -4.62 -7.69
N ALA A 169 -0.65 -5.55 -8.31
CA ALA A 169 -1.98 -5.28 -8.86
C ALA A 169 -3.00 -4.93 -7.75
N LEU A 170 -2.92 -5.58 -6.58
CA LEU A 170 -3.75 -5.27 -5.42
C LEU A 170 -3.53 -3.81 -4.96
N TYR A 171 -2.28 -3.37 -4.88
CA TYR A 171 -1.98 -2.00 -4.47
C TYR A 171 -2.25 -0.95 -5.56
N LEU A 172 -2.16 -1.32 -6.82
CA LEU A 172 -2.70 -0.49 -7.91
C LEU A 172 -4.21 -0.31 -7.77
N GLN A 173 -4.96 -1.37 -7.42
CA GLN A 173 -6.39 -1.27 -7.12
C GLN A 173 -6.65 -0.29 -5.96
N HIS A 174 -5.91 -0.39 -4.85
CA HIS A 174 -6.04 0.53 -3.73
C HIS A 174 -5.72 1.97 -4.14
N ALA A 175 -4.67 2.19 -4.92
CA ALA A 175 -4.30 3.51 -5.43
C ALA A 175 -5.43 4.12 -6.28
N VAL A 176 -6.01 3.33 -7.20
CA VAL A 176 -7.12 3.78 -8.05
C VAL A 176 -8.35 4.14 -7.20
N MET A 177 -8.69 3.30 -6.21
CA MET A 177 -9.84 3.53 -5.34
C MET A 177 -9.64 4.76 -4.44
N SER A 178 -8.48 4.91 -3.82
CA SER A 178 -8.15 6.08 -2.99
C SER A 178 -8.33 7.38 -3.77
N ARG A 179 -7.80 7.45 -4.99
CA ARG A 179 -7.96 8.64 -5.83
C ARG A 179 -9.40 8.87 -6.27
N ALA A 180 -10.09 7.82 -6.71
CA ALA A 180 -11.47 7.91 -7.17
C ALA A 180 -12.42 8.38 -6.06
N LEU A 181 -12.21 7.91 -4.84
CA LEU A 181 -13.06 8.18 -3.68
C LEU A 181 -12.56 9.35 -2.83
N ARG A 182 -11.37 9.88 -3.13
CA ARG A 182 -10.68 10.93 -2.37
C ARG A 182 -10.53 10.58 -0.90
N THR A 183 -10.06 9.37 -0.64
CA THR A 183 -9.67 8.96 0.70
C THR A 183 -8.24 9.40 0.99
N GLU A 184 -7.94 9.66 2.25
CA GLU A 184 -6.63 10.04 2.75
C GLU A 184 -6.08 11.30 2.05
N PHE A 185 -4.91 11.21 1.44
CA PHE A 185 -4.21 12.34 0.82
C PHE A 185 -4.48 12.48 -0.68
N ASP A 186 -5.24 11.57 -1.28
CA ASP A 186 -5.37 11.46 -2.74
C ASP A 186 -6.32 12.50 -3.37
N ASP A 187 -6.87 13.40 -2.58
CA ASP A 187 -7.68 14.53 -3.06
C ASP A 187 -6.86 15.77 -3.49
N ARG A 188 -5.52 15.68 -3.41
CA ARG A 188 -4.60 16.78 -3.75
C ARG A 188 -4.22 16.77 -5.23
N PRO A 189 -4.14 17.95 -5.88
CA PRO A 189 -3.68 18.07 -7.27
C PRO A 189 -2.15 17.99 -7.42
N GLU A 190 -1.38 18.12 -6.33
CA GLU A 190 0.06 18.18 -6.36
C GLU A 190 0.69 16.81 -6.65
N PRO A 191 1.98 16.79 -7.05
CA PRO A 191 2.75 15.55 -7.20
C PRO A 191 2.69 14.68 -5.96
N VAL A 192 2.78 13.37 -6.16
CA VAL A 192 2.83 12.42 -5.05
C VAL A 192 4.12 12.64 -4.27
N ILE A 193 3.98 13.02 -3.01
CA ILE A 193 5.08 13.16 -2.05
C ILE A 193 4.71 12.38 -0.78
N GLU A 194 5.72 11.95 -0.05
CA GLU A 194 5.48 11.34 1.25
C GLU A 194 5.03 12.38 2.25
N VAL A 195 3.99 12.06 3.02
CA VAL A 195 3.48 12.92 4.09
C VAL A 195 4.16 12.58 5.40
N VAL A 196 4.89 13.55 5.93
CA VAL A 196 5.48 13.45 7.27
C VAL A 196 4.48 13.98 8.29
N VAL A 197 4.16 13.17 9.30
CA VAL A 197 3.32 13.57 10.43
C VAL A 197 4.19 13.69 11.67
N GLU A 198 4.27 14.90 12.23
CA GLU A 198 5.08 15.16 13.43
C GLU A 198 4.55 14.35 14.62
N GLY A 199 5.49 13.74 15.35
CA GLY A 199 5.20 13.03 16.61
C GLY A 199 4.67 11.61 16.44
N GLN A 200 4.55 11.08 15.21
CA GLN A 200 4.15 9.69 14.98
C GLN A 200 5.32 8.83 14.52
N ASP A 201 5.27 7.55 14.85
CA ASP A 201 6.26 6.58 14.40
C ASP A 201 6.06 6.30 12.89
N GLN A 202 6.93 6.91 12.08
CA GLN A 202 6.86 6.81 10.63
C GLN A 202 7.30 5.44 10.09
N SER A 203 7.87 4.58 10.94
CA SER A 203 8.20 3.20 10.58
C SER A 203 7.01 2.25 10.68
N ARG A 204 5.90 2.68 11.31
CA ARG A 204 4.72 1.83 11.44
C ARG A 204 3.95 1.74 10.13
N ASP A 205 3.71 0.51 9.72
CA ASP A 205 2.91 0.13 8.55
C ASP A 205 1.56 -0.42 9.02
N VAL A 206 0.45 0.15 8.51
CA VAL A 206 -0.91 -0.33 8.83
C VAL A 206 -1.03 -1.83 8.63
N GLY A 207 -0.46 -2.33 7.56
CA GLY A 207 -0.54 -3.74 7.25
C GLY A 207 0.17 -4.64 8.26
N ARG A 208 1.27 -4.22 8.88
CA ARG A 208 2.01 -5.02 9.88
C ARG A 208 1.29 -5.11 11.23
N ASP A 209 0.50 -4.10 11.54
CA ASP A 209 -0.20 -4.01 12.82
C ASP A 209 -1.57 -4.72 12.81
N ILE A 210 -2.06 -5.14 11.63
CA ILE A 210 -3.33 -5.87 11.50
C ILE A 210 -3.11 -7.36 11.76
N ALA A 211 -3.14 -7.77 13.02
CA ALA A 211 -3.33 -9.17 13.36
C ALA A 211 -4.82 -9.50 13.20
N LEU A 212 -5.17 -10.22 12.13
CA LEU A 212 -6.52 -10.77 12.02
C LEU A 212 -6.75 -11.70 13.22
N PRO A 213 -7.88 -11.58 13.93
CA PRO A 213 -8.23 -12.55 14.97
C PRO A 213 -8.18 -13.93 14.35
N GLY A 214 -7.46 -14.85 14.99
CA GLY A 214 -7.20 -16.20 14.47
C GLY A 214 -8.50 -16.91 14.08
N ARG A 215 -8.47 -17.53 12.91
CA ARG A 215 -9.44 -18.53 12.53
C ARG A 215 -9.23 -19.80 13.33
#